data_df9d259ec9e010d4f3fda907fad0b1d8
#
_entry.id   df9d259ec9e010d4f3fda907fad0b1d8
#
_cell.length_a   1.000
_cell.length_b   1.000
_cell.length_c   1.000
_cell.angle_alpha   90.00
_cell.angle_beta   90.00
_cell.angle_gamma   90.00
#
_symmetry.space_group_name_H-M   'P 1'
#
loop_
_entity.id
_entity.type
_entity.pdbx_description
1 polymer ?
#
loop_
_entity_poly.entity_id
_entity_poly.type
_entity_poly.pdbx_seq_one_letter_code
_entity_poly.pdbx_strand_id
1 'polypeptide(L)'
;HADARDMWPEAVRVVRETRPRAFVFENVKGLTRASFATYLAHIVHQLTYPELTLRPGETWMEHMARLERHHTAKGGSDELRYNVVYRVLNAANHGVPQRRERVVFVGFRADLGIEWSFPEATHSLEALLWEQVRTGDYWE
;
A
#
# COMPACT_ATOMS: atom_id res chain seq x y z
N HIS A 1 4.62 -19.42 10.99
CA HIS A 1 3.94 -18.92 12.20
C HIS A 1 3.06 -17.76 11.77
N ALA A 2 1.74 -17.93 11.87
CA ALA A 2 0.82 -16.79 11.77
C ALA A 2 1.07 -15.91 13.01
N ASP A 3 1.62 -14.71 12.80
CA ASP A 3 1.70 -13.72 13.88
C ASP A 3 0.28 -13.24 14.18
N ALA A 4 -0.20 -13.46 15.42
CA ALA A 4 -1.53 -13.04 15.84
C ALA A 4 -1.78 -11.52 15.72
N ARG A 5 -0.72 -10.74 15.48
CA ARG A 5 -0.77 -9.29 15.25
C ARG A 5 -0.87 -8.93 13.76
N ASP A 6 -0.78 -9.93 12.87
CA ASP A 6 -0.92 -9.69 11.44
C ASP A 6 -2.40 -9.47 11.07
N MET A 7 -2.76 -8.22 10.80
CA MET A 7 -4.11 -7.80 10.45
C MET A 7 -4.37 -7.78 8.94
N TRP A 8 -3.38 -8.11 8.11
CA TRP A 8 -3.56 -8.09 6.65
C TRP A 8 -4.60 -9.09 6.15
N PRO A 9 -4.70 -10.32 6.67
CA PRO A 9 -5.77 -11.25 6.28
C PRO A 9 -7.17 -10.66 6.52
N GLU A 10 -7.36 -9.93 7.64
CA GLU A 10 -8.63 -9.26 7.95
C GLU A 10 -8.89 -8.05 7.04
N ALA A 11 -7.86 -7.26 6.72
CA ALA A 11 -7.99 -6.16 5.77
C ALA A 11 -8.44 -6.67 4.39
N VAL A 12 -7.82 -7.73 3.88
CA VAL A 12 -8.20 -8.39 2.62
C VAL A 12 -9.63 -8.96 2.70
N ARG A 13 -10.00 -9.59 3.84
CA ARG A 13 -11.36 -10.09 4.05
C ARG A 13 -12.38 -8.97 3.96
N VAL A 14 -12.14 -7.84 4.62
CA VAL A 14 -13.05 -6.67 4.57
C VAL A 14 -13.19 -6.17 3.14
N VAL A 15 -12.09 -6.01 2.39
CA VAL A 15 -12.15 -5.58 0.98
C VAL A 15 -12.99 -6.56 0.13
N ARG A 16 -12.80 -7.87 0.32
CA ARG A 16 -13.55 -8.90 -0.40
C ARG A 16 -15.05 -8.86 -0.10
N GLU A 17 -15.42 -8.71 1.18
CA GLU A 17 -16.81 -8.76 1.62
C GLU A 17 -17.57 -7.48 1.31
N THR A 18 -16.93 -6.30 1.49
CA THR A 18 -17.59 -5.01 1.28
C THR A 18 -17.48 -4.50 -0.15
N ARG A 19 -16.55 -5.02 -0.95
CA ARG A 19 -16.29 -4.64 -2.35
C ARG A 19 -16.27 -3.11 -2.54
N PRO A 20 -15.49 -2.36 -1.74
CA PRO A 20 -15.53 -0.90 -1.78
C PRO A 20 -15.08 -0.37 -3.14
N ARG A 21 -15.49 0.83 -3.50
CA ARG A 21 -15.01 1.49 -4.72
C ARG A 21 -13.51 1.85 -4.64
N ALA A 22 -13.06 2.17 -3.43
CA ALA A 22 -11.67 2.42 -3.12
C ALA A 22 -11.38 2.07 -1.66
N PHE A 23 -10.11 1.83 -1.34
CA PHE A 23 -9.64 1.67 0.03
C PHE A 23 -8.30 2.38 0.24
N VAL A 24 -8.02 2.71 1.49
CA VAL A 24 -6.71 3.19 1.93
C VAL A 24 -6.31 2.41 3.19
N PHE A 25 -5.09 1.86 3.19
CA PHE A 25 -4.49 1.24 4.36
C PHE A 25 -3.16 1.91 4.68
N GLU A 26 -2.83 2.01 5.95
CA GLU A 26 -1.57 2.56 6.46
C GLU A 26 -0.86 1.54 7.32
N ASN A 27 0.47 1.49 7.20
CA ASN A 27 1.30 0.65 8.06
C ASN A 27 2.66 1.33 8.30
N VAL A 28 3.43 0.79 9.24
CA VAL A 28 4.76 1.29 9.55
C VAL A 28 5.72 1.09 8.36
N LYS A 29 6.65 2.03 8.16
CA LYS A 29 7.69 1.95 7.12
C LYS A 29 8.48 0.62 7.16
N GLY A 30 8.60 0.00 8.35
CA GLY A 30 9.32 -1.27 8.51
C GLY A 30 8.85 -2.39 7.57
N LEU A 31 7.60 -2.35 7.12
CA LEU A 31 7.05 -3.30 6.14
C LEU A 31 7.77 -3.24 4.78
N THR A 32 8.40 -2.13 4.41
CA THR A 32 9.11 -1.97 3.14
C THR A 32 10.59 -2.37 3.19
N ARG A 33 11.07 -2.96 4.29
CA ARG A 33 12.43 -3.49 4.38
C ARG A 33 12.63 -4.65 3.42
N ALA A 34 13.85 -4.83 2.91
CA ALA A 34 14.18 -5.92 1.99
C ALA A 34 13.82 -7.31 2.52
N SER A 35 13.96 -7.54 3.85
CA SER A 35 13.56 -8.80 4.50
C SER A 35 12.06 -9.10 4.44
N PHE A 36 11.23 -8.11 4.16
CA PHE A 36 9.77 -8.25 4.01
C PHE A 36 9.29 -8.11 2.57
N ALA A 37 10.18 -7.98 1.58
CA ALA A 37 9.80 -7.72 0.20
C ALA A 37 8.81 -8.74 -0.38
N THR A 38 9.05 -10.04 -0.15
CA THR A 38 8.13 -11.11 -0.60
C THR A 38 6.79 -11.04 0.11
N TYR A 39 6.78 -10.73 1.41
CA TYR A 39 5.55 -10.57 2.17
C TYR A 39 4.76 -9.33 1.73
N LEU A 40 5.44 -8.22 1.48
CA LEU A 40 4.82 -7.00 0.92
C LEU A 40 4.20 -7.27 -0.44
N ALA A 41 4.90 -7.98 -1.33
CA ALA A 41 4.35 -8.38 -2.62
C ALA A 41 3.10 -9.27 -2.47
N HIS A 42 3.12 -10.22 -1.50
CA HIS A 42 1.96 -11.05 -1.19
C HIS A 42 0.74 -10.21 -0.75
N ILE A 43 0.94 -9.22 0.12
CA ILE A 43 -0.12 -8.29 0.54
C ILE A 43 -0.70 -7.55 -0.68
N VAL A 44 0.16 -7.00 -1.54
CA VAL A 44 -0.29 -6.26 -2.73
C VAL A 44 -1.11 -7.16 -3.66
N HIS A 45 -0.66 -8.39 -3.91
CA HIS A 45 -1.40 -9.34 -4.74
C HIS A 45 -2.74 -9.75 -4.11
N GLN A 46 -2.79 -9.98 -2.81
CA GLN A 46 -4.05 -10.29 -2.11
C GLN A 46 -5.04 -9.11 -2.17
N LEU A 47 -4.57 -7.88 -2.04
CA LEU A 47 -5.41 -6.68 -2.18
C LEU A 47 -5.85 -6.47 -3.63
N THR A 48 -5.01 -6.85 -4.60
CA THR A 48 -5.35 -6.78 -6.03
C THR A 48 -6.43 -7.81 -6.40
N TYR A 49 -6.35 -9.03 -5.85
CA TYR A 49 -7.25 -10.15 -6.13
C TYR A 49 -7.87 -10.72 -4.85
N PRO A 50 -8.75 -9.98 -4.16
CA PRO A 50 -9.21 -10.35 -2.81
C PRO A 50 -10.08 -11.62 -2.76
N GLU A 51 -10.60 -12.09 -3.90
CA GLU A 51 -11.37 -13.33 -4.02
C GLU A 51 -10.48 -14.58 -4.11
N LEU A 52 -9.20 -14.42 -4.47
CA LEU A 52 -8.23 -15.52 -4.52
C LEU A 52 -7.68 -15.83 -3.12
N THR A 53 -8.51 -16.39 -2.27
CA THR A 53 -8.16 -16.71 -0.88
C THR A 53 -7.19 -17.88 -0.77
N LEU A 54 -6.50 -17.96 0.39
CA LEU A 54 -5.70 -19.12 0.77
C LEU A 54 -6.57 -20.39 0.79
N ARG A 55 -6.10 -21.48 0.20
CA ARG A 55 -6.80 -22.77 0.15
C ARG A 55 -6.46 -23.61 1.40
N PRO A 56 -7.35 -24.53 1.82
CA PRO A 56 -7.02 -25.47 2.88
C PRO A 56 -5.72 -26.23 2.58
N GLY A 57 -4.76 -26.21 3.51
CA GLY A 57 -3.45 -26.85 3.35
C GLY A 57 -2.43 -26.12 2.48
N GLU A 58 -2.80 -25.03 1.82
CA GLU A 58 -1.88 -24.20 1.05
C GLU A 58 -1.02 -23.35 1.99
N THR A 59 0.29 -23.34 1.76
CA THR A 59 1.19 -22.41 2.47
C THR A 59 1.07 -21.01 1.87
N TRP A 60 1.46 -19.98 2.61
CA TRP A 60 1.45 -18.61 2.09
C TRP A 60 2.36 -18.42 0.88
N MET A 61 3.45 -19.20 0.77
CA MET A 61 4.36 -19.17 -0.39
C MET A 61 3.72 -19.78 -1.64
N GLU A 62 2.99 -20.89 -1.51
CA GLU A 62 2.22 -21.49 -2.60
C GLU A 62 1.10 -20.58 -3.07
N HIS A 63 0.42 -19.93 -2.11
CA HIS A 63 -0.58 -18.91 -2.39
C HIS A 63 0.02 -17.73 -3.17
N MET A 64 1.17 -17.21 -2.73
CA MET A 64 1.89 -16.15 -3.44
C MET A 64 2.21 -16.54 -4.88
N ALA A 65 2.79 -17.73 -5.09
CA ALA A 65 3.10 -18.23 -6.43
C ALA A 65 1.84 -18.39 -7.31
N ARG A 66 0.71 -18.74 -6.72
CA ARG A 66 -0.59 -18.83 -7.43
C ARG A 66 -1.11 -17.45 -7.81
N LEU A 67 -1.02 -16.46 -6.92
CA LEU A 67 -1.39 -15.07 -7.18
C LEU A 67 -0.52 -14.44 -8.28
N GLU A 68 0.79 -14.68 -8.27
CA GLU A 68 1.71 -14.21 -9.32
C GLU A 68 1.38 -14.78 -10.69
N ARG A 69 1.12 -16.10 -10.76
CA ARG A 69 0.70 -16.75 -12.01
C ARG A 69 -0.61 -16.17 -12.53
N HIS A 70 -1.58 -15.93 -11.64
CA HIS A 70 -2.85 -15.32 -12.00
C HIS A 70 -2.66 -13.89 -12.51
N HIS A 71 -1.84 -13.11 -11.84
CA HIS A 71 -1.50 -11.74 -12.24
C HIS A 71 -0.86 -11.70 -13.64
N THR A 72 0.09 -12.60 -13.90
CA THR A 72 0.78 -12.70 -15.20
C THR A 72 -0.18 -13.14 -16.32
N ALA A 73 -1.14 -14.01 -16.02
CA ALA A 73 -2.16 -14.44 -16.97
C ALA A 73 -3.25 -13.38 -17.23
N LYS A 74 -3.14 -12.18 -16.63
CA LYS A 74 -4.08 -11.04 -16.75
C LYS A 74 -5.48 -11.27 -16.17
N GLY A 75 -5.70 -12.33 -15.37
CA GLY A 75 -6.98 -12.61 -14.70
C GLY A 75 -8.20 -12.75 -15.63
N GLY A 76 -9.37 -12.97 -15.06
CA GLY A 76 -10.66 -12.96 -15.77
C GLY A 76 -11.24 -11.54 -15.90
N SER A 77 -12.05 -11.30 -16.94
CA SER A 77 -12.67 -9.98 -17.17
C SER A 77 -13.69 -9.56 -16.11
N ASP A 78 -14.34 -10.54 -15.47
CA ASP A 78 -15.45 -10.31 -14.51
C ASP A 78 -15.03 -10.49 -13.04
N GLU A 79 -13.73 -10.54 -12.76
CA GLU A 79 -13.16 -10.76 -11.45
C GLU A 79 -13.11 -9.45 -10.65
N LEU A 80 -13.42 -9.54 -9.33
CA LEU A 80 -13.18 -8.43 -8.40
C LEU A 80 -11.68 -8.13 -8.33
N ARG A 81 -11.26 -7.05 -8.94
CA ARG A 81 -9.88 -6.63 -9.02
C ARG A 81 -9.72 -5.17 -8.60
N TYR A 82 -8.60 -4.89 -7.94
CA TYR A 82 -8.19 -3.52 -7.58
C TYR A 82 -6.85 -3.15 -8.23
N ASN A 83 -6.76 -1.91 -8.70
CA ASN A 83 -5.50 -1.28 -9.04
C ASN A 83 -4.89 -0.75 -7.75
N VAL A 84 -3.86 -1.43 -7.25
CA VAL A 84 -3.25 -1.14 -5.95
C VAL A 84 -1.90 -0.50 -6.16
N VAL A 85 -1.68 0.65 -5.54
CA VAL A 85 -0.39 1.33 -5.48
C VAL A 85 0.00 1.57 -4.03
N TYR A 86 1.30 1.59 -3.73
CA TYR A 86 1.77 1.95 -2.41
C TYR A 86 3.01 2.86 -2.47
N ARG A 87 3.16 3.70 -1.45
CA ARG A 87 4.33 4.59 -1.31
C ARG A 87 4.63 4.79 0.17
N VAL A 88 5.91 4.94 0.50
CA VAL A 88 6.31 5.46 1.81
C VAL A 88 6.19 6.97 1.76
N LEU A 89 5.37 7.51 2.64
CA LEU A 89 5.17 8.95 2.80
C LEU A 89 5.78 9.41 4.13
N ASN A 90 6.38 10.60 4.11
CA ASN A 90 6.77 11.31 5.33
C ASN A 90 5.79 12.47 5.53
N ALA A 91 5.09 12.50 6.64
CA ALA A 91 4.10 13.54 6.95
C ALA A 91 4.70 14.95 6.88
N ALA A 92 5.98 15.11 7.25
CA ALA A 92 6.68 16.39 7.16
C ALA A 92 6.75 16.93 5.72
N ASN A 93 6.79 16.06 4.71
CA ASN A 93 6.82 16.47 3.31
C ASN A 93 5.45 16.98 2.80
N HIS A 94 4.43 16.92 3.63
CA HIS A 94 3.06 17.35 3.34
C HIS A 94 2.54 18.37 4.36
N GLY A 95 3.44 19.14 4.99
CA GLY A 95 3.11 20.26 5.87
C GLY A 95 2.78 19.89 7.32
N VAL A 96 2.97 18.64 7.74
CA VAL A 96 2.82 18.24 9.14
C VAL A 96 4.13 18.49 9.89
N PRO A 97 4.15 19.21 11.04
CA PRO A 97 5.37 19.51 11.77
C PRO A 97 5.91 18.30 12.56
N GLN A 98 5.90 17.13 11.92
CA GLN A 98 6.38 15.88 12.50
C GLN A 98 6.97 14.97 11.42
N ARG A 99 8.19 14.53 11.61
CA ARG A 99 8.78 13.46 10.80
C ARG A 99 8.11 12.12 11.14
N ARG A 100 7.19 11.69 10.31
CA ARG A 100 6.45 10.42 10.46
C ARG A 100 6.37 9.69 9.13
N GLU A 101 7.19 8.65 8.98
CA GLU A 101 7.21 7.83 7.77
C GLU A 101 6.25 6.65 7.90
N ARG A 102 5.37 6.49 6.90
CA ARG A 102 4.39 5.41 6.82
C ARG A 102 4.30 4.90 5.40
N VAL A 103 4.11 3.60 5.26
CA VAL A 103 3.68 3.04 3.97
C VAL A 103 2.17 3.15 3.87
N VAL A 104 1.71 3.75 2.79
CA VAL A 104 0.28 3.90 2.50
C VAL A 104 -0.04 3.12 1.24
N PHE A 105 -1.08 2.30 1.31
CA PHE A 105 -1.64 1.54 0.19
C PHE A 105 -2.95 2.19 -0.23
N VAL A 106 -3.11 2.41 -1.51
CA VAL A 106 -4.36 2.92 -2.09
C VAL A 106 -4.79 1.97 -3.19
N GLY A 107 -6.04 1.53 -3.14
CA GLY A 107 -6.63 0.67 -4.17
C GLY A 107 -7.92 1.25 -4.70
N PHE A 108 -8.06 1.29 -6.03
CA PHE A 108 -9.30 1.60 -6.70
C PHE A 108 -9.80 0.36 -7.43
N ARG A 109 -11.11 0.08 -7.34
CA ARG A 109 -11.71 -1.04 -8.04
C ARG A 109 -11.54 -0.87 -9.55
N ALA A 110 -11.06 -1.91 -10.22
CA ALA A 110 -10.57 -1.81 -11.60
C ALA A 110 -11.65 -1.44 -12.62
N ASP A 111 -12.92 -1.81 -12.37
CA ASP A 111 -14.07 -1.46 -13.21
C ASP A 111 -14.34 0.05 -13.30
N LEU A 112 -13.78 0.84 -12.36
CA LEU A 112 -13.93 2.29 -12.36
C LEU A 112 -13.02 3.01 -13.37
N GLY A 113 -12.01 2.33 -13.93
CA GLY A 113 -11.06 2.91 -14.88
C GLY A 113 -10.26 4.08 -14.33
N ILE A 114 -10.10 4.16 -12.98
CA ILE A 114 -9.39 5.27 -12.34
C ILE A 114 -7.89 5.00 -12.40
N GLU A 115 -7.16 5.92 -13.01
CA GLU A 115 -5.71 6.03 -12.88
C GLU A 115 -5.40 7.03 -11.76
N TRP A 116 -4.68 6.56 -10.73
CA TRP A 116 -4.39 7.37 -9.55
C TRP A 116 -2.90 7.26 -9.18
N SER A 117 -2.34 8.37 -8.75
CA SER A 117 -0.98 8.45 -8.22
C SER A 117 -0.94 9.27 -6.94
N PHE A 118 0.08 9.02 -6.12
CA PHE A 118 0.30 9.82 -4.92
C PHE A 118 0.59 11.28 -5.26
N PRO A 119 0.07 12.25 -4.48
CA PRO A 119 0.40 13.66 -4.66
C PRO A 119 1.90 13.89 -4.46
N GLU A 120 2.41 14.93 -5.11
CA GLU A 120 3.79 15.38 -4.93
C GLU A 120 3.98 15.98 -3.54
N ALA A 121 5.22 15.85 -3.03
CA ALA A 121 5.62 16.50 -1.78
C ALA A 121 5.60 18.02 -1.95
N THR A 122 4.97 18.72 -1.00
CA THR A 122 4.87 20.19 -0.99
C THR A 122 5.94 20.86 -0.12
N HIS A 123 6.62 20.08 0.74
CA HIS A 123 7.63 20.53 1.69
C HIS A 123 8.86 19.63 1.60
N SER A 124 10.04 20.19 1.87
CA SER A 124 11.29 19.44 1.99
C SER A 124 12.15 19.97 3.15
N LEU A 125 13.03 19.11 3.66
CA LEU A 125 13.97 19.51 4.69
C LEU A 125 14.94 20.58 4.16
N GLU A 126 15.35 20.47 2.90
CA GLU A 126 16.24 21.41 2.24
C GLU A 126 15.61 22.81 2.15
N ALA A 127 14.34 22.90 1.75
CA ALA A 127 13.60 24.16 1.70
C ALA A 127 13.47 24.77 3.10
N LEU A 128 13.09 23.96 4.09
CA LEU A 128 12.98 24.41 5.48
C LEU A 128 14.33 24.95 6.02
N LEU A 129 15.44 24.25 5.80
CA LEU A 129 16.76 24.71 6.24
C LEU A 129 17.19 25.96 5.50
N TRP A 130 16.85 26.09 4.23
CA TRP A 130 17.12 27.30 3.45
C TRP A 130 16.39 28.50 4.04
N GLU A 131 15.11 28.40 4.33
CA GLU A 131 14.29 29.45 4.93
C GLU A 131 14.78 29.83 6.33
N GLN A 132 15.18 28.85 7.13
CA GLN A 132 15.68 29.09 8.50
C GLN A 132 17.06 29.75 8.54
N VAL A 133 17.97 29.39 7.65
CA VAL A 133 19.40 29.73 7.75
C VAL A 133 19.81 30.83 6.76
N ARG A 134 19.21 30.84 5.57
CA ARG A 134 19.66 31.73 4.47
C ARG A 134 18.76 32.93 4.26
N THR A 135 17.46 32.76 4.25
CA THR A 135 16.52 33.87 4.02
C THR A 135 16.01 34.48 5.33
N GLY A 136 15.82 33.67 6.35
CA GLY A 136 15.22 34.08 7.61
C GLY A 136 13.69 34.15 7.59
N ASP A 137 13.06 33.95 6.44
CA ASP A 137 11.59 34.05 6.24
C ASP A 137 10.79 33.14 7.16
N TYR A 138 11.40 32.05 7.64
CA TYR A 138 10.79 31.14 8.61
C TYR A 138 10.45 31.80 9.96
N TRP A 139 11.19 32.89 10.33
CA TRP A 139 11.08 33.52 11.64
C TRP A 139 10.22 34.79 11.63
N GLU A 140 9.77 35.23 10.47
CA GLU A 140 8.86 36.36 10.29
C GLU A 140 7.38 35.94 10.34
#